data_84c5606728b9167599a3bf19f36982e6
#
_entry.id   84c5606728b9167599a3bf19f36982e6
#
_cell.length_a   1.000
_cell.length_b   1.000
_cell.length_c   1.000
_cell.angle_alpha   90.00
_cell.angle_beta   90.00
_cell.angle_gamma   90.00
#
_symmetry.space_group_name_H-M   'P 1'
#
loop_
_entity.id
_entity.type
_entity.pdbx_description
1 polymer ?
#
loop_
_entity_poly.entity_id
_entity_poly.type
_entity_poly.pdbx_seq_one_letter_code
_entity_poly.pdbx_strand_id
1 'polypeptide(L)'
;MNLSATRYSNDWAKFLDSAGGNLSDHFPHAVDFSVTPNPASVRMTDHDLGLLSPVRAGTPAEAATSDAAWLQAMLDAEAALARAQAVVGVVPGEAAKVITEAARVERFDVRALALIARETANPVVGLVGALTRVVAETSPDAAAYVHHGSTSQDVFDTGAMLVARRVLSLVRADLERTAAALAELAVRHRDTVLAGRTLALHAVPTTFGLKAAGWRRLVLDARDRVAALLDGGLPFSLGGAAGTLAGYQEAGPVGPLLDAYAVETGLARPPLPWHALRTPIADLAAVLALTTGALGKIAVDVQSLARTEVGEVAEPSPAGRGASSAMPHKQNPVLATLLRSAALQVPVLAAGLTQCLVCEDERSAGVWHAEWQLLRECLRLAGGAAHTAVELAEGLVVRPDRMRANLKLTGGRIVSERICAALAGPLGKARARELVTEASAQADRSERALGDVLGELPEVTAHLTADRISRLLDPGTYTGAAALLVDDEVVRH
;
A
#
# COMPACT_ATOMS: atom_id res chain seq x y z
N MET A 1 -16.53 14.53 -38.93
CA MET A 1 -15.82 15.82 -39.03
C MET A 1 -14.40 15.60 -38.53
N ASN A 2 -13.45 15.58 -39.50
CA ASN A 2 -12.03 15.41 -39.17
C ASN A 2 -11.49 16.76 -38.67
N LEU A 3 -11.12 16.83 -37.39
CA LEU A 3 -10.26 17.88 -36.86
C LEU A 3 -8.85 17.31 -36.72
N SER A 4 -7.98 17.72 -37.65
CA SER A 4 -6.60 17.31 -37.74
C SER A 4 -5.79 17.86 -36.55
N ALA A 5 -4.96 16.99 -35.96
CA ALA A 5 -4.07 17.22 -34.81
C ALA A 5 -2.91 18.22 -35.07
N THR A 6 -3.00 19.09 -36.08
CA THR A 6 -1.88 19.94 -36.54
C THR A 6 -1.91 21.38 -36.01
N ARG A 7 -2.76 21.73 -35.07
CA ARG A 7 -2.88 23.13 -34.57
C ARG A 7 -2.40 23.40 -33.15
N TYR A 8 -1.85 22.44 -32.44
CA TYR A 8 -1.39 22.67 -31.05
C TYR A 8 0.12 22.86 -30.88
N SER A 9 0.92 22.77 -31.93
CA SER A 9 2.39 22.88 -31.81
C SER A 9 2.97 24.30 -31.90
N ASN A 10 2.18 25.32 -32.20
CA ASN A 10 2.75 26.65 -32.51
C ASN A 10 2.36 27.79 -31.56
N ASP A 11 1.55 27.57 -30.51
CA ASP A 11 1.14 28.66 -29.61
C ASP A 11 2.03 28.88 -28.37
N TRP A 12 2.97 27.96 -28.10
CA TRP A 12 3.93 28.13 -27.00
C TRP A 12 5.07 29.11 -27.31
N ALA A 13 5.25 29.52 -28.57
CA ALA A 13 6.30 30.45 -29.00
C ALA A 13 5.98 31.93 -28.72
N LYS A 14 4.87 32.28 -28.08
CA LYS A 14 4.40 33.66 -27.86
C LYS A 14 4.50 34.20 -26.44
N PHE A 15 5.08 33.46 -25.50
CA PHE A 15 5.44 34.04 -24.21
C PHE A 15 6.87 34.54 -24.24
N LEU A 16 7.04 35.71 -24.77
CA LEU A 16 8.24 36.55 -24.56
C LEU A 16 8.06 37.30 -23.25
N ASP A 17 9.12 37.40 -22.46
CA ASP A 17 9.13 38.32 -21.33
C ASP A 17 9.05 39.78 -21.79
N SER A 18 8.75 40.70 -20.90
CA SER A 18 8.66 42.14 -21.20
C SER A 18 9.98 42.81 -21.67
N ALA A 19 11.08 42.04 -21.75
CA ALA A 19 12.41 42.46 -22.22
C ALA A 19 12.81 41.81 -23.55
N GLY A 20 11.98 40.94 -24.17
CA GLY A 20 12.23 40.34 -25.48
C GLY A 20 13.20 39.19 -25.52
N GLY A 21 13.52 38.59 -24.36
CA GLY A 21 14.36 37.39 -24.23
C GLY A 21 13.58 36.09 -24.48
N ASN A 22 14.24 35.08 -25.04
CA ASN A 22 13.66 33.80 -25.28
C ASN A 22 13.77 32.96 -23.99
N LEU A 23 12.62 32.50 -23.42
CA LEU A 23 12.58 31.68 -22.19
C LEU A 23 13.37 30.36 -22.31
N SER A 24 13.77 29.96 -23.52
CA SER A 24 14.60 28.77 -23.76
C SER A 24 16.02 28.91 -23.19
N ASP A 25 16.51 30.12 -22.97
CA ASP A 25 17.87 30.36 -22.48
C ASP A 25 18.03 30.27 -20.96
N HIS A 26 16.90 30.12 -20.24
CA HIS A 26 16.86 29.96 -18.78
C HIS A 26 16.62 28.52 -18.30
N PHE A 27 16.53 27.55 -19.21
CA PHE A 27 16.41 26.13 -18.89
C PHE A 27 17.63 25.34 -19.39
N PRO A 28 18.75 25.34 -18.66
CA PRO A 28 19.81 24.41 -18.97
C PRO A 28 19.36 23.01 -18.57
N HIS A 29 19.26 22.16 -19.59
CA HIS A 29 18.92 20.73 -19.51
C HIS A 29 17.43 20.41 -19.31
N ALA A 30 16.70 20.36 -20.42
CA ALA A 30 15.54 19.48 -20.54
C ALA A 30 16.04 18.05 -20.20
N VAL A 31 15.54 17.47 -19.11
CA VAL A 31 15.71 16.05 -18.86
C VAL A 31 14.94 15.36 -19.96
N ASP A 32 15.64 14.81 -20.93
CA ASP A 32 15.06 14.03 -22.00
C ASP A 32 14.56 12.70 -21.40
N PHE A 33 13.30 12.69 -21.00
CA PHE A 33 12.61 11.46 -20.75
C PHE A 33 12.37 10.80 -22.12
N SER A 34 13.36 10.08 -22.63
CA SER A 34 13.18 9.24 -23.77
C SER A 34 12.22 8.10 -23.40
N VAL A 35 10.93 8.39 -23.49
CA VAL A 35 9.90 7.37 -23.66
C VAL A 35 10.19 6.77 -25.02
N THR A 36 10.87 5.63 -25.06
CA THR A 36 11.00 4.84 -26.28
C THR A 36 9.57 4.51 -26.75
N PRO A 37 9.11 5.00 -27.89
CA PRO A 37 7.79 4.61 -28.40
C PRO A 37 7.84 3.10 -28.65
N ASN A 38 7.00 2.33 -27.95
CA ASN A 38 6.78 0.94 -28.32
C ASN A 38 6.21 0.94 -29.74
N PRO A 39 6.89 0.36 -30.76
CA PRO A 39 6.46 0.43 -32.16
C PRO A 39 5.24 -0.46 -32.46
N ALA A 40 4.69 -1.19 -31.51
CA ALA A 40 3.38 -1.80 -31.64
C ALA A 40 2.34 -0.73 -31.40
N SER A 41 1.65 -0.30 -32.45
CA SER A 41 0.51 0.60 -32.43
C SER A 41 -0.56 0.10 -31.45
N VAL A 42 -0.40 0.40 -30.17
CA VAL A 42 -1.49 0.38 -29.23
C VAL A 42 -2.41 1.49 -29.70
N ARG A 43 -3.54 1.14 -30.35
CA ARG A 43 -4.65 2.07 -30.48
C ARG A 43 -4.89 2.55 -29.05
N MET A 44 -4.59 3.83 -28.79
CA MET A 44 -5.00 4.50 -27.57
C MET A 44 -6.52 4.52 -27.56
N THR A 45 -7.09 3.41 -27.07
CA THR A 45 -8.47 3.40 -26.64
C THR A 45 -8.49 4.15 -25.32
N ASP A 46 -9.36 5.13 -25.19
CA ASP A 46 -9.53 6.05 -24.06
C ASP A 46 -9.80 5.33 -22.73
N HIS A 47 -8.78 4.69 -22.16
CA HIS A 47 -8.93 3.97 -20.89
C HIS A 47 -8.08 4.64 -19.81
N ASP A 48 -8.52 4.57 -18.58
CA ASP A 48 -7.76 5.00 -17.41
C ASP A 48 -6.45 4.19 -17.28
N LEU A 49 -5.36 4.78 -17.75
CA LEU A 49 -4.00 4.22 -17.73
C LEU A 49 -3.21 4.61 -16.47
N GLY A 50 -3.87 5.18 -15.46
CA GLY A 50 -3.23 5.50 -14.19
C GLY A 50 -2.46 6.81 -14.14
N LEU A 51 -2.67 7.74 -15.08
CA LEU A 51 -2.01 9.06 -15.07
C LEU A 51 -2.20 9.80 -13.74
N LEU A 52 -3.37 9.73 -13.15
CA LEU A 52 -3.70 10.36 -11.85
C LEU A 52 -3.48 9.42 -10.66
N SER A 53 -2.98 8.21 -10.88
CA SER A 53 -2.72 7.20 -9.85
C SER A 53 -1.34 6.56 -10.04
N PRO A 54 -0.26 7.37 -9.96
CA PRO A 54 1.09 6.91 -10.28
C PRO A 54 1.61 5.81 -9.35
N VAL A 55 1.04 5.65 -8.16
CA VAL A 55 1.43 4.58 -7.22
C VAL A 55 1.15 3.19 -7.77
N ARG A 56 0.13 3.02 -8.62
CA ARG A 56 -0.20 1.74 -9.26
C ARG A 56 0.44 1.54 -10.63
N ALA A 57 0.76 2.64 -11.32
CA ALA A 57 1.17 2.61 -12.71
C ALA A 57 2.42 1.72 -12.92
N GLY A 58 2.31 0.75 -13.83
CA GLY A 58 3.37 -0.20 -14.14
C GLY A 58 3.63 -1.28 -13.09
N THR A 59 2.87 -1.35 -12.01
CA THR A 59 3.01 -2.38 -10.99
C THR A 59 2.23 -3.66 -11.35
N PRO A 60 2.61 -4.84 -10.81
CA PRO A 60 1.85 -6.07 -11.03
C PRO A 60 0.37 -5.97 -10.60
N ALA A 61 0.06 -5.16 -9.60
CA ALA A 61 -1.30 -4.94 -9.11
C ALA A 61 -2.17 -4.20 -10.16
N GLU A 62 -1.59 -3.34 -10.99
CA GLU A 62 -2.32 -2.68 -12.07
C GLU A 62 -2.86 -3.71 -13.07
N ALA A 63 -2.01 -4.61 -13.56
CA ALA A 63 -2.42 -5.67 -14.48
C ALA A 63 -3.45 -6.61 -13.83
N ALA A 64 -3.24 -7.02 -12.58
CA ALA A 64 -4.12 -7.92 -11.83
C ALA A 64 -5.52 -7.35 -11.56
N THR A 65 -5.71 -6.03 -11.69
CA THR A 65 -6.98 -5.33 -11.43
C THR A 65 -7.54 -4.63 -12.68
N SER A 66 -6.99 -4.90 -13.86
CA SER A 66 -7.51 -4.36 -15.13
C SER A 66 -8.92 -4.88 -15.44
N ASP A 67 -9.65 -4.21 -16.34
CA ASP A 67 -10.96 -4.71 -16.80
C ASP A 67 -10.85 -6.12 -17.39
N ALA A 68 -9.77 -6.40 -18.12
CA ALA A 68 -9.50 -7.73 -18.63
C ALA A 68 -9.31 -8.77 -17.52
N ALA A 69 -8.60 -8.41 -16.44
CA ALA A 69 -8.39 -9.31 -15.29
C ALA A 69 -9.69 -9.58 -14.51
N TRP A 70 -10.56 -8.57 -14.37
CA TRP A 70 -11.88 -8.75 -13.76
C TRP A 70 -12.78 -9.60 -14.64
N LEU A 71 -12.80 -9.35 -15.94
CA LEU A 71 -13.56 -10.16 -16.89
C LEU A 71 -13.07 -11.61 -16.88
N GLN A 72 -11.77 -11.84 -16.92
CA GLN A 72 -11.22 -13.21 -16.82
C GLN A 72 -11.61 -13.89 -15.51
N ALA A 73 -11.62 -13.16 -14.38
CA ALA A 73 -12.03 -13.74 -13.10
C ALA A 73 -13.51 -14.15 -13.08
N MET A 74 -14.39 -13.37 -13.72
CA MET A 74 -15.80 -13.75 -13.89
C MET A 74 -15.96 -14.97 -14.83
N LEU A 75 -15.17 -15.03 -15.90
CA LEU A 75 -15.11 -16.21 -16.78
C LEU A 75 -14.55 -17.44 -16.08
N ASP A 76 -13.53 -17.28 -15.23
CA ASP A 76 -12.99 -18.36 -14.38
C ASP A 76 -14.05 -18.90 -13.42
N ALA A 77 -14.90 -18.01 -12.84
CA ALA A 77 -16.01 -18.42 -11.97
C ALA A 77 -17.07 -19.23 -12.73
N GLU A 78 -17.47 -18.81 -13.95
CA GLU A 78 -18.40 -19.56 -14.81
C GLU A 78 -17.84 -20.93 -15.22
N ALA A 79 -16.57 -20.97 -15.64
CA ALA A 79 -15.93 -22.21 -16.02
C ALA A 79 -15.78 -23.18 -14.82
N ALA A 80 -15.42 -22.66 -13.65
CA ALA A 80 -15.34 -23.43 -12.42
C ALA A 80 -16.73 -23.99 -12.02
N LEU A 81 -17.80 -23.20 -12.20
CA LEU A 81 -19.15 -23.66 -11.92
C LEU A 81 -19.55 -24.82 -12.85
N ALA A 82 -19.30 -24.70 -14.14
CA ALA A 82 -19.58 -25.76 -15.09
C ALA A 82 -18.81 -27.06 -14.77
N ARG A 83 -17.54 -26.95 -14.38
CA ARG A 83 -16.74 -28.12 -13.96
C ARG A 83 -17.23 -28.72 -12.65
N ALA A 84 -17.54 -27.89 -11.65
CA ALA A 84 -18.12 -28.37 -10.38
C ALA A 84 -19.46 -29.10 -10.58
N GLN A 85 -20.31 -28.59 -11.46
CA GLN A 85 -21.57 -29.24 -11.83
C GLN A 85 -21.35 -30.55 -12.61
N ALA A 86 -20.28 -30.62 -13.39
CA ALA A 86 -19.91 -31.86 -14.08
C ALA A 86 -19.44 -32.93 -13.08
N VAL A 87 -18.69 -32.57 -12.05
CA VAL A 87 -18.27 -33.47 -10.97
C VAL A 87 -19.47 -34.13 -10.28
N VAL A 88 -20.56 -33.38 -10.09
CA VAL A 88 -21.77 -33.88 -9.44
C VAL A 88 -22.83 -34.44 -10.42
N GLY A 89 -22.47 -34.51 -11.71
CA GLY A 89 -23.34 -35.16 -12.74
C GLY A 89 -24.50 -34.29 -13.24
N VAL A 90 -24.54 -33.01 -12.92
CA VAL A 90 -25.59 -32.06 -13.37
C VAL A 90 -25.31 -31.54 -14.79
N VAL A 91 -24.07 -31.29 -15.13
CA VAL A 91 -23.63 -30.84 -16.45
C VAL A 91 -22.82 -31.96 -17.11
N PRO A 92 -23.01 -32.26 -18.39
CA PRO A 92 -22.15 -33.19 -19.11
C PRO A 92 -20.68 -32.74 -19.11
N GLY A 93 -19.74 -33.67 -18.87
CA GLY A 93 -18.31 -33.34 -18.82
C GLY A 93 -17.80 -32.66 -20.09
N GLU A 94 -18.27 -33.07 -21.28
CA GLU A 94 -17.93 -32.43 -22.55
C GLU A 94 -18.46 -31.00 -22.64
N ALA A 95 -19.65 -30.71 -22.09
CA ALA A 95 -20.18 -29.37 -22.04
C ALA A 95 -19.34 -28.46 -21.13
N ALA A 96 -18.95 -28.96 -19.93
CA ALA A 96 -18.07 -28.24 -19.01
C ALA A 96 -16.69 -27.95 -19.63
N LYS A 97 -16.17 -28.86 -20.43
CA LYS A 97 -14.91 -28.68 -21.17
C LYS A 97 -15.04 -27.57 -22.21
N VAL A 98 -16.08 -27.60 -23.06
CA VAL A 98 -16.33 -26.58 -24.07
C VAL A 98 -16.52 -25.21 -23.44
N ILE A 99 -17.29 -25.10 -22.35
CA ILE A 99 -17.46 -23.84 -21.59
C ILE A 99 -16.12 -23.34 -21.05
N THR A 100 -15.29 -24.24 -20.49
CA THR A 100 -13.97 -23.86 -19.96
C THR A 100 -13.02 -23.34 -21.06
N GLU A 101 -13.01 -23.99 -22.23
CA GLU A 101 -12.20 -23.56 -23.38
C GLU A 101 -12.67 -22.22 -23.97
N ALA A 102 -13.98 -21.96 -23.90
CA ALA A 102 -14.60 -20.71 -24.35
C ALA A 102 -14.34 -19.53 -23.39
N ALA A 103 -14.13 -19.79 -22.09
CA ALA A 103 -14.03 -18.81 -21.03
C ALA A 103 -12.66 -18.11 -20.98
N ARG A 104 -12.26 -17.45 -22.07
CA ARG A 104 -11.00 -16.71 -22.21
C ARG A 104 -11.28 -15.29 -22.63
N VAL A 105 -10.72 -14.32 -21.89
CA VAL A 105 -10.98 -12.88 -22.07
C VAL A 105 -10.72 -12.40 -23.51
N GLU A 106 -9.76 -12.99 -24.21
CA GLU A 106 -9.39 -12.62 -25.58
C GLU A 106 -10.52 -12.85 -26.60
N ARG A 107 -11.54 -13.60 -26.23
CA ARG A 107 -12.72 -13.90 -27.07
C ARG A 107 -13.84 -12.86 -26.90
N PHE A 108 -13.67 -11.87 -26.03
CA PHE A 108 -14.72 -10.91 -25.65
C PHE A 108 -14.29 -9.47 -25.87
N ASP A 109 -15.22 -8.65 -26.34
CA ASP A 109 -15.06 -7.21 -26.40
C ASP A 109 -15.45 -6.59 -25.05
N VAL A 110 -14.43 -6.25 -24.24
CA VAL A 110 -14.61 -5.66 -22.91
C VAL A 110 -15.41 -4.35 -22.99
N ARG A 111 -15.20 -3.54 -24.05
CA ARG A 111 -15.90 -2.26 -24.19
C ARG A 111 -17.38 -2.47 -24.49
N ALA A 112 -17.71 -3.40 -25.36
CA ALA A 112 -19.10 -3.75 -25.66
C ALA A 112 -19.83 -4.26 -24.40
N LEU A 113 -19.17 -5.10 -23.57
CA LEU A 113 -19.74 -5.57 -22.31
C LEU A 113 -19.96 -4.43 -21.31
N ALA A 114 -19.04 -3.45 -21.23
CA ALA A 114 -19.22 -2.28 -20.39
C ALA A 114 -20.40 -1.40 -20.83
N LEU A 115 -20.66 -1.28 -22.12
CA LEU A 115 -21.85 -0.56 -22.64
C LEU A 115 -23.13 -1.30 -22.29
N ILE A 116 -23.15 -2.65 -22.41
CA ILE A 116 -24.30 -3.47 -22.02
C ILE A 116 -24.52 -3.36 -20.49
N ALA A 117 -23.45 -3.34 -19.70
CA ALA A 117 -23.54 -3.17 -18.24
C ALA A 117 -24.24 -1.86 -17.84
N ARG A 118 -24.12 -0.79 -18.63
CA ARG A 118 -24.84 0.46 -18.41
C ARG A 118 -26.37 0.29 -18.56
N GLU A 119 -26.80 -0.52 -19.50
CA GLU A 119 -28.24 -0.78 -19.77
C GLU A 119 -28.85 -1.75 -18.75
N THR A 120 -28.03 -2.62 -18.16
CA THR A 120 -28.49 -3.69 -17.27
C THR A 120 -28.11 -3.45 -15.80
N ALA A 121 -27.35 -2.38 -15.51
CA ALA A 121 -26.67 -2.11 -14.24
C ALA A 121 -25.79 -3.30 -13.76
N ASN A 122 -25.36 -4.20 -14.68
CA ASN A 122 -24.68 -5.43 -14.31
C ASN A 122 -23.82 -5.99 -15.46
N PRO A 123 -22.49 -6.13 -15.30
CA PRO A 123 -21.61 -6.62 -16.36
C PRO A 123 -21.85 -8.10 -16.69
N VAL A 124 -22.31 -8.90 -15.71
CA VAL A 124 -22.48 -10.35 -15.88
C VAL A 124 -23.62 -10.69 -16.82
N VAL A 125 -24.68 -9.87 -16.88
CA VAL A 125 -25.79 -10.09 -17.82
C VAL A 125 -25.32 -10.13 -19.27
N GLY A 126 -24.51 -9.14 -19.66
CA GLY A 126 -23.88 -9.10 -20.98
C GLY A 126 -22.90 -10.23 -21.20
N LEU A 127 -22.10 -10.54 -20.16
CA LEU A 127 -21.11 -11.63 -20.18
C LEU A 127 -21.75 -12.99 -20.44
N VAL A 128 -22.79 -13.35 -19.69
CA VAL A 128 -23.49 -14.63 -19.86
C VAL A 128 -24.02 -14.80 -21.28
N GLY A 129 -24.67 -13.75 -21.82
CA GLY A 129 -25.15 -13.81 -23.21
C GLY A 129 -24.00 -13.91 -24.24
N ALA A 130 -22.87 -13.28 -24.00
CA ALA A 130 -21.71 -13.39 -24.86
C ALA A 130 -21.05 -14.76 -24.76
N LEU A 131 -20.86 -15.30 -23.53
CA LEU A 131 -20.29 -16.64 -23.31
C LEU A 131 -21.17 -17.72 -23.95
N THR A 132 -22.49 -17.64 -23.79
CA THR A 132 -23.44 -18.56 -24.42
C THR A 132 -23.27 -18.59 -25.95
N ARG A 133 -23.14 -17.44 -26.58
CA ARG A 133 -22.89 -17.35 -28.04
C ARG A 133 -21.55 -18.00 -28.43
N VAL A 134 -20.49 -17.69 -27.70
CA VAL A 134 -19.16 -18.24 -27.97
C VAL A 134 -19.12 -19.76 -27.79
N VAL A 135 -19.81 -20.30 -26.76
CA VAL A 135 -19.95 -21.75 -26.56
C VAL A 135 -20.77 -22.38 -27.69
N ALA A 136 -21.85 -21.74 -28.10
CA ALA A 136 -22.71 -22.24 -29.20
C ALA A 136 -21.99 -22.36 -30.53
N GLU A 137 -20.95 -21.58 -30.80
CA GLU A 137 -20.11 -21.70 -32.00
C GLU A 137 -19.44 -23.09 -32.09
N THR A 138 -19.13 -23.70 -30.94
CA THR A 138 -18.50 -25.03 -30.87
C THR A 138 -19.51 -26.14 -30.61
N SER A 139 -20.47 -25.90 -29.70
CA SER A 139 -21.50 -26.85 -29.29
C SER A 139 -22.77 -26.13 -28.85
N PRO A 140 -23.82 -26.11 -29.70
CA PRO A 140 -25.12 -25.57 -29.30
C PRO A 140 -25.72 -26.24 -28.07
N ASP A 141 -25.51 -27.55 -27.87
CA ASP A 141 -26.01 -28.29 -26.73
C ASP A 141 -25.26 -27.88 -25.43
N ALA A 142 -23.96 -27.63 -25.50
CA ALA A 142 -23.19 -27.16 -24.35
C ALA A 142 -23.60 -25.74 -23.93
N ALA A 143 -24.06 -24.91 -24.85
CA ALA A 143 -24.49 -23.53 -24.56
C ALA A 143 -25.69 -23.48 -23.60
N ALA A 144 -26.52 -24.50 -23.55
CA ALA A 144 -27.66 -24.60 -22.63
C ALA A 144 -27.23 -24.73 -21.16
N TYR A 145 -25.97 -25.09 -20.91
CA TYR A 145 -25.41 -25.26 -19.56
C TYR A 145 -24.62 -24.05 -19.07
N VAL A 146 -24.45 -23.00 -19.87
CA VAL A 146 -23.80 -21.77 -19.42
C VAL A 146 -24.66 -21.12 -18.34
N HIS A 147 -24.02 -20.70 -17.23
CA HIS A 147 -24.68 -20.02 -16.09
C HIS A 147 -25.80 -20.83 -15.43
N HIS A 148 -25.74 -22.16 -15.49
CA HIS A 148 -26.84 -23.05 -15.09
C HIS A 148 -27.11 -22.97 -13.57
N GLY A 149 -28.32 -22.54 -13.17
CA GLY A 149 -28.76 -22.37 -11.77
C GLY A 149 -28.19 -21.14 -11.08
N SER A 150 -27.30 -20.39 -11.73
CA SER A 150 -26.55 -19.27 -11.14
C SER A 150 -27.31 -17.95 -11.21
N THR A 151 -26.75 -16.97 -10.51
CA THR A 151 -27.15 -15.57 -10.62
C THR A 151 -25.92 -14.69 -10.86
N SER A 152 -26.11 -13.53 -11.43
CA SER A 152 -25.04 -12.61 -11.74
C SER A 152 -24.14 -12.26 -10.54
N GLN A 153 -24.69 -12.20 -9.33
CA GLN A 153 -23.91 -11.90 -8.13
C GLN A 153 -23.00 -13.06 -7.72
N ASP A 154 -23.43 -14.31 -7.93
CA ASP A 154 -22.57 -15.49 -7.71
C ASP A 154 -21.27 -15.37 -8.51
N VAL A 155 -21.38 -15.00 -9.77
CA VAL A 155 -20.23 -14.86 -10.68
C VAL A 155 -19.38 -13.65 -10.37
N PHE A 156 -20.01 -12.51 -10.15
CA PHE A 156 -19.26 -11.27 -9.89
C PHE A 156 -18.51 -11.33 -8.56
N ASP A 157 -19.18 -11.74 -7.47
CA ASP A 157 -18.55 -11.77 -6.15
C ASP A 157 -17.46 -12.86 -6.07
N THR A 158 -17.65 -14.03 -6.72
CA THR A 158 -16.58 -15.02 -6.86
C THR A 158 -15.40 -14.45 -7.66
N GLY A 159 -15.66 -13.76 -8.77
CA GLY A 159 -14.65 -13.07 -9.56
C GLY A 159 -13.89 -12.02 -8.72
N ALA A 160 -14.61 -11.24 -7.89
CA ALA A 160 -14.00 -10.27 -6.99
C ALA A 160 -13.03 -10.94 -5.97
N MET A 161 -13.42 -12.08 -5.40
CA MET A 161 -12.55 -12.84 -4.48
C MET A 161 -11.33 -13.44 -5.20
N LEU A 162 -11.48 -13.89 -6.45
CA LEU A 162 -10.34 -14.34 -7.27
C LEU A 162 -9.35 -13.22 -7.55
N VAL A 163 -9.84 -12.01 -7.90
CA VAL A 163 -9.00 -10.82 -8.09
C VAL A 163 -8.33 -10.42 -6.77
N ALA A 164 -9.08 -10.38 -5.67
CA ALA A 164 -8.55 -10.07 -4.35
C ALA A 164 -7.46 -11.05 -3.95
N ARG A 165 -7.63 -12.36 -4.14
CA ARG A 165 -6.61 -13.37 -3.86
C ARG A 165 -5.33 -13.12 -4.65
N ARG A 166 -5.42 -12.81 -5.94
CA ARG A 166 -4.25 -12.51 -6.79
C ARG A 166 -3.49 -11.30 -6.26
N VAL A 167 -4.20 -10.20 -5.96
CA VAL A 167 -3.58 -8.98 -5.44
C VAL A 167 -2.99 -9.17 -4.04
N LEU A 168 -3.73 -9.80 -3.12
CA LEU A 168 -3.25 -10.05 -1.76
C LEU A 168 -2.01 -10.96 -1.75
N SER A 169 -1.90 -11.91 -2.70
CA SER A 169 -0.69 -12.73 -2.85
C SER A 169 0.52 -11.88 -3.25
N LEU A 170 0.35 -10.90 -4.16
CA LEU A 170 1.38 -9.93 -4.50
C LEU A 170 1.75 -9.05 -3.29
N VAL A 171 0.75 -8.52 -2.61
CA VAL A 171 0.93 -7.69 -1.41
C VAL A 171 1.69 -8.45 -0.33
N ARG A 172 1.33 -9.72 -0.05
CA ARG A 172 2.03 -10.55 0.94
C ARG A 172 3.51 -10.70 0.59
N ALA A 173 3.82 -11.06 -0.66
CA ALA A 173 5.19 -11.24 -1.11
C ALA A 173 6.00 -9.94 -1.01
N ASP A 174 5.42 -8.80 -1.37
CA ASP A 174 6.08 -7.49 -1.28
C ASP A 174 6.27 -7.05 0.19
N LEU A 175 5.31 -7.34 1.09
CA LEU A 175 5.46 -7.08 2.52
C LEU A 175 6.55 -7.95 3.14
N GLU A 176 6.69 -9.22 2.75
CA GLU A 176 7.76 -10.12 3.19
C GLU A 176 9.14 -9.58 2.78
N ARG A 177 9.28 -9.13 1.52
CA ARG A 177 10.52 -8.50 1.04
C ARG A 177 10.83 -7.20 1.78
N THR A 178 9.81 -6.35 1.98
CA THR A 178 9.96 -5.10 2.74
C THR A 178 10.42 -5.37 4.17
N ALA A 179 9.82 -6.36 4.84
CA ALA A 179 10.20 -6.73 6.21
C ALA A 179 11.63 -7.27 6.29
N ALA A 180 12.08 -8.05 5.28
CA ALA A 180 13.46 -8.54 5.20
C ALA A 180 14.46 -7.38 5.05
N ALA A 181 14.20 -6.45 4.13
CA ALA A 181 15.05 -5.27 3.94
C ALA A 181 15.12 -4.38 5.21
N LEU A 182 14.00 -4.21 5.90
CA LEU A 182 13.94 -3.47 7.17
C LEU A 182 14.69 -4.20 8.29
N ALA A 183 14.71 -5.54 8.32
CA ALA A 183 15.52 -6.30 9.26
C ALA A 183 17.02 -6.06 9.05
N GLU A 184 17.48 -6.06 7.79
CA GLU A 184 18.88 -5.74 7.47
C GLU A 184 19.25 -4.32 7.90
N LEU A 185 18.36 -3.33 7.66
CA LEU A 185 18.56 -1.96 8.11
C LEU A 185 18.61 -1.88 9.65
N ALA A 186 17.72 -2.58 10.33
CA ALA A 186 17.69 -2.62 11.80
C ALA A 186 18.99 -3.15 12.39
N VAL A 187 19.50 -4.26 11.86
CA VAL A 187 20.77 -4.86 12.30
C VAL A 187 21.95 -3.96 11.96
N ARG A 188 22.06 -3.49 10.72
CA ARG A 188 23.17 -2.64 10.24
C ARG A 188 23.29 -1.33 11.04
N HIS A 189 22.18 -0.78 11.46
CA HIS A 189 22.08 0.50 12.18
C HIS A 189 21.67 0.34 13.64
N ARG A 190 21.86 -0.85 14.21
CA ARG A 190 21.50 -1.20 15.59
C ARG A 190 21.94 -0.17 16.60
N ASP A 191 23.16 0.31 16.45
CA ASP A 191 23.83 1.26 17.35
C ASP A 191 24.01 2.66 16.72
N THR A 192 23.41 2.94 15.57
CA THR A 192 23.45 4.25 14.91
C THR A 192 22.54 5.23 15.65
N VAL A 193 23.14 6.12 16.44
CA VAL A 193 22.42 7.07 17.31
C VAL A 193 21.85 8.23 16.52
N LEU A 194 20.59 8.56 16.77
CA LEU A 194 19.91 9.76 16.26
C LEU A 194 19.03 10.40 17.35
N ALA A 195 18.60 11.63 17.12
CA ALA A 195 17.65 12.28 18.03
C ALA A 195 16.27 11.62 17.95
N GLY A 196 15.78 11.12 19.08
CA GLY A 196 14.37 10.79 19.25
C GLY A 196 13.55 12.09 19.20
N ARG A 197 12.48 12.09 18.41
CA ARG A 197 11.62 13.26 18.27
C ARG A 197 10.23 12.97 18.83
N THR A 198 9.82 13.74 19.83
CA THR A 198 8.47 13.71 20.39
C THR A 198 7.85 15.09 20.21
N LEU A 199 6.59 15.14 19.77
CA LEU A 199 5.92 16.40 19.44
C LEU A 199 6.77 17.29 18.52
N ALA A 200 7.43 16.67 17.54
CA ALA A 200 8.33 17.27 16.55
C ALA A 200 9.69 17.80 17.07
N LEU A 201 9.94 17.81 18.39
CA LEU A 201 11.18 18.32 18.99
C LEU A 201 12.10 17.18 19.42
N HIS A 202 13.42 17.49 19.54
CA HIS A 202 14.38 16.58 20.11
C HIS A 202 14.03 16.28 21.59
N ALA A 203 13.86 15.01 21.92
CA ALA A 203 13.61 14.54 23.29
C ALA A 203 14.86 13.91 23.88
N VAL A 204 15.07 12.62 23.65
CA VAL A 204 16.26 11.87 24.08
C VAL A 204 16.83 11.10 22.89
N PRO A 205 18.08 10.63 22.96
CA PRO A 205 18.67 9.79 21.93
C PRO A 205 17.91 8.47 21.76
N THR A 206 17.86 7.98 20.52
CA THR A 206 17.42 6.63 20.13
C THR A 206 18.38 6.08 19.09
N THR A 207 18.11 4.87 18.52
CA THR A 207 18.90 4.37 17.39
C THR A 207 18.05 4.26 16.12
N PHE A 208 18.70 4.40 14.96
CA PHE A 208 18.01 4.17 13.68
C PHE A 208 17.61 2.70 13.54
N GLY A 209 18.40 1.77 14.09
CA GLY A 209 18.03 0.36 14.13
C GLY A 209 16.70 0.11 14.83
N LEU A 210 16.45 0.74 15.98
CA LEU A 210 15.17 0.63 16.69
C LEU A 210 14.01 1.24 15.88
N LYS A 211 14.25 2.33 15.15
CA LYS A 211 13.26 2.91 14.26
C LYS A 211 12.91 1.95 13.10
N ALA A 212 13.92 1.36 12.46
CA ALA A 212 13.73 0.37 11.38
C ALA A 212 13.05 -0.91 11.89
N ALA A 213 13.39 -1.39 13.08
CA ALA A 213 12.72 -2.50 13.74
C ALA A 213 11.23 -2.21 13.99
N GLY A 214 10.90 -0.99 14.42
CA GLY A 214 9.51 -0.56 14.57
C GLY A 214 8.75 -0.51 13.24
N TRP A 215 9.38 -0.07 12.15
CA TRP A 215 8.78 -0.12 10.80
C TRP A 215 8.55 -1.56 10.35
N ARG A 216 9.54 -2.44 10.59
CA ARG A 216 9.42 -3.87 10.30
C ARG A 216 8.21 -4.49 11.02
N ARG A 217 8.02 -4.20 12.30
CA ARG A 217 6.88 -4.71 13.08
C ARG A 217 5.54 -4.33 12.45
N LEU A 218 5.38 -3.07 12.02
CA LEU A 218 4.16 -2.63 11.31
C LEU A 218 3.91 -3.42 10.01
N VAL A 219 4.99 -3.68 9.25
CA VAL A 219 4.91 -4.45 8.00
C VAL A 219 4.53 -5.91 8.26
N LEU A 220 5.13 -6.53 9.29
CA LEU A 220 4.79 -7.90 9.69
C LEU A 220 3.34 -8.00 10.19
N ASP A 221 2.87 -7.03 10.96
CA ASP A 221 1.48 -6.99 11.43
C ASP A 221 0.49 -6.89 10.25
N ALA A 222 0.84 -6.16 9.20
CA ALA A 222 0.05 -6.07 7.98
C ALA A 222 0.12 -7.40 7.19
N ARG A 223 1.31 -7.97 7.01
CA ARG A 223 1.52 -9.27 6.35
C ARG A 223 0.68 -10.37 6.99
N ASP A 224 0.69 -10.46 8.32
CA ASP A 224 -0.03 -11.53 9.04
C ASP A 224 -1.55 -11.43 8.83
N ARG A 225 -2.10 -10.22 8.74
CA ARG A 225 -3.53 -10.02 8.43
C ARG A 225 -3.86 -10.34 6.99
N VAL A 226 -2.98 -9.99 6.06
CA VAL A 226 -3.11 -10.41 4.65
C VAL A 226 -3.05 -11.94 4.52
N ALA A 227 -2.10 -12.58 5.22
CA ALA A 227 -1.96 -14.03 5.25
C ALA A 227 -3.23 -14.71 5.81
N ALA A 228 -3.79 -14.20 6.90
CA ALA A 228 -5.01 -14.74 7.50
C ALA A 228 -6.21 -14.73 6.53
N LEU A 229 -6.33 -13.69 5.70
CA LEU A 229 -7.36 -13.66 4.65
C LEU A 229 -7.10 -14.66 3.53
N LEU A 230 -5.82 -14.84 3.14
CA LEU A 230 -5.44 -15.76 2.08
C LEU A 230 -5.61 -17.22 2.51
N ASP A 231 -5.22 -17.54 3.74
CA ASP A 231 -5.09 -18.93 4.21
C ASP A 231 -6.43 -19.56 4.60
N GLY A 232 -7.48 -18.80 4.81
CA GLY A 232 -8.76 -19.36 5.20
C GLY A 232 -9.99 -18.51 4.97
N GLY A 233 -9.85 -17.31 4.41
CA GLY A 233 -10.88 -16.31 4.53
C GLY A 233 -11.62 -15.85 3.26
N LEU A 234 -11.07 -16.04 2.08
CA LEU A 234 -11.72 -15.54 0.84
C LEU A 234 -12.77 -16.53 0.33
N PRO A 235 -14.08 -16.26 0.53
CA PRO A 235 -15.14 -17.20 0.16
C PRO A 235 -15.53 -17.04 -1.32
N PHE A 236 -15.90 -18.14 -1.98
CA PHE A 236 -16.67 -18.01 -3.21
C PHE A 236 -18.10 -17.54 -2.91
N SER A 237 -18.80 -17.02 -3.92
CA SER A 237 -20.23 -16.70 -3.84
C SER A 237 -21.04 -17.71 -4.66
N LEU A 238 -21.98 -18.35 -4.02
CA LEU A 238 -22.97 -19.21 -4.66
C LEU A 238 -24.24 -19.19 -3.81
N GLY A 239 -25.33 -18.69 -4.34
CA GLY A 239 -26.60 -18.51 -3.62
C GLY A 239 -27.83 -18.61 -4.53
N GLY A 240 -27.65 -18.41 -5.81
CA GLY A 240 -28.74 -18.29 -6.76
C GLY A 240 -29.56 -17.01 -6.56
N ALA A 241 -30.79 -16.98 -7.01
CA ALA A 241 -31.56 -15.75 -7.12
C ALA A 241 -31.77 -14.99 -5.79
N ALA A 242 -32.01 -15.71 -4.70
CA ALA A 242 -32.32 -15.12 -3.39
C ALA A 242 -31.57 -15.82 -2.22
N GLY A 243 -30.39 -16.38 -2.45
CA GLY A 243 -29.59 -17.01 -1.41
C GLY A 243 -30.10 -18.39 -0.94
N THR A 244 -31.07 -18.97 -1.61
CA THR A 244 -31.67 -20.25 -1.23
C THR A 244 -31.08 -21.47 -1.96
N LEU A 245 -30.23 -21.23 -2.97
CA LEU A 245 -29.67 -22.26 -3.84
C LEU A 245 -30.75 -23.08 -4.62
N ALA A 246 -31.99 -22.58 -4.74
CA ALA A 246 -33.12 -23.31 -5.28
C ALA A 246 -32.86 -23.88 -6.70
N GLY A 247 -32.32 -23.07 -7.63
CA GLY A 247 -32.01 -23.52 -8.98
C GLY A 247 -30.93 -24.60 -9.04
N TYR A 248 -30.00 -24.59 -8.09
CA TYR A 248 -28.99 -25.65 -7.96
C TYR A 248 -29.57 -26.91 -7.35
N GLN A 249 -30.49 -26.78 -6.35
CA GLN A 249 -31.12 -27.88 -5.65
C GLN A 249 -32.02 -28.70 -6.60
N GLU A 250 -32.74 -28.05 -7.49
CA GLU A 250 -33.56 -28.72 -8.50
C GLU A 250 -32.71 -29.49 -9.50
N ALA A 251 -31.50 -29.01 -9.79
CA ALA A 251 -30.60 -29.67 -10.74
C ALA A 251 -29.81 -30.83 -10.12
N GLY A 252 -29.54 -30.82 -8.80
CA GLY A 252 -28.73 -31.86 -8.18
C GLY A 252 -28.34 -31.62 -6.70
N PRO A 253 -27.38 -32.39 -6.18
CA PRO A 253 -26.99 -32.33 -4.77
C PRO A 253 -26.15 -31.07 -4.45
N VAL A 254 -26.72 -30.14 -3.69
CA VAL A 254 -26.10 -28.83 -3.36
C VAL A 254 -24.81 -28.97 -2.53
N GLY A 255 -24.81 -29.84 -1.51
CA GLY A 255 -23.63 -30.01 -0.64
C GLY A 255 -22.36 -30.39 -1.43
N PRO A 256 -22.38 -31.47 -2.18
CA PRO A 256 -21.28 -31.87 -3.06
C PRO A 256 -20.91 -30.81 -4.12
N LEU A 257 -21.88 -30.05 -4.65
CA LEU A 257 -21.63 -28.99 -5.58
C LEU A 257 -20.81 -27.86 -4.94
N LEU A 258 -21.16 -27.44 -3.71
CA LEU A 258 -20.41 -26.40 -2.99
C LEU A 258 -18.97 -26.85 -2.71
N ASP A 259 -18.75 -28.12 -2.35
CA ASP A 259 -17.43 -28.70 -2.11
C ASP A 259 -16.61 -28.74 -3.42
N ALA A 260 -17.22 -29.18 -4.53
CA ALA A 260 -16.57 -29.19 -5.83
C ALA A 260 -16.22 -27.76 -6.29
N TYR A 261 -17.11 -26.78 -6.08
CA TYR A 261 -16.86 -25.40 -6.47
C TYR A 261 -15.74 -24.75 -5.64
N ALA A 262 -15.61 -25.10 -4.36
CA ALA A 262 -14.47 -24.69 -3.54
C ALA A 262 -13.13 -25.21 -4.13
N VAL A 263 -13.09 -26.48 -4.52
CA VAL A 263 -11.90 -27.08 -5.17
C VAL A 263 -11.59 -26.40 -6.49
N GLU A 264 -12.58 -26.18 -7.35
CA GLU A 264 -12.41 -25.61 -8.68
C GLU A 264 -11.97 -24.14 -8.65
N THR A 265 -12.46 -23.36 -7.69
CA THR A 265 -12.08 -21.94 -7.53
C THR A 265 -10.83 -21.76 -6.66
N GLY A 266 -10.52 -22.74 -5.80
CA GLY A 266 -9.52 -22.61 -4.74
C GLY A 266 -9.90 -21.56 -3.68
N LEU A 267 -11.19 -21.20 -3.57
CA LEU A 267 -11.74 -20.31 -2.55
C LEU A 267 -12.40 -21.09 -1.44
N ALA A 268 -12.58 -20.46 -0.28
CA ALA A 268 -13.22 -21.08 0.87
C ALA A 268 -14.72 -21.26 0.63
N ARG A 269 -15.28 -22.40 1.10
CA ARG A 269 -16.72 -22.59 1.16
C ARG A 269 -17.30 -21.73 2.28
N PRO A 270 -18.20 -20.77 1.99
CA PRO A 270 -18.84 -19.99 3.03
C PRO A 270 -19.89 -20.83 3.78
N PRO A 271 -20.17 -20.54 5.06
CA PRO A 271 -21.21 -21.22 5.81
C PRO A 271 -22.62 -20.94 5.29
N LEU A 272 -22.84 -19.77 4.71
CA LEU A 272 -24.09 -19.32 4.08
C LEU A 272 -23.79 -18.50 2.82
N PRO A 273 -24.72 -18.43 1.87
CA PRO A 273 -24.69 -17.43 0.81
C PRO A 273 -24.58 -16.02 1.40
N TRP A 274 -23.71 -15.19 0.83
CA TRP A 274 -23.34 -13.91 1.44
C TRP A 274 -23.65 -12.67 0.56
N HIS A 275 -24.67 -12.80 -0.33
CA HIS A 275 -25.09 -11.70 -1.22
C HIS A 275 -25.44 -10.42 -0.47
N ALA A 276 -26.05 -10.52 0.72
CA ALA A 276 -26.36 -9.42 1.62
C ALA A 276 -25.52 -9.46 2.92
N LEU A 277 -24.65 -10.46 3.12
CA LEU A 277 -23.80 -10.60 4.29
C LEU A 277 -22.37 -10.15 3.93
N ARG A 278 -22.16 -8.84 3.78
CA ARG A 278 -20.95 -8.26 3.14
C ARG A 278 -19.69 -8.25 4.01
N THR A 279 -19.63 -9.04 5.09
CA THR A 279 -18.45 -9.18 5.95
C THR A 279 -17.16 -9.46 5.16
N PRO A 280 -17.13 -10.36 4.13
CA PRO A 280 -15.89 -10.61 3.37
C PRO A 280 -15.33 -9.36 2.68
N ILE A 281 -16.19 -8.45 2.23
CA ILE A 281 -15.79 -7.17 1.62
C ILE A 281 -15.25 -6.21 2.67
N ALA A 282 -15.90 -6.14 3.84
CA ALA A 282 -15.46 -5.30 4.95
C ALA A 282 -14.10 -5.76 5.53
N ASP A 283 -13.86 -7.07 5.61
CA ASP A 283 -12.57 -7.62 6.03
C ASP A 283 -11.45 -7.25 5.06
N LEU A 284 -11.70 -7.36 3.74
CA LEU A 284 -10.77 -6.88 2.72
C LEU A 284 -10.47 -5.37 2.90
N ALA A 285 -11.51 -4.56 3.08
CA ALA A 285 -11.37 -3.11 3.27
C ALA A 285 -10.50 -2.79 4.50
N ALA A 286 -10.75 -3.46 5.63
CA ALA A 286 -10.00 -3.25 6.87
C ALA A 286 -8.52 -3.61 6.73
N VAL A 287 -8.21 -4.77 6.11
CA VAL A 287 -6.84 -5.23 5.92
C VAL A 287 -6.08 -4.34 4.94
N LEU A 288 -6.70 -3.90 3.84
CA LEU A 288 -6.07 -3.01 2.87
C LEU A 288 -5.79 -1.62 3.47
N ALA A 289 -6.73 -1.07 4.28
CA ALA A 289 -6.55 0.18 4.98
C ALA A 289 -5.42 0.11 6.01
N LEU A 290 -5.36 -0.96 6.80
CA LEU A 290 -4.27 -1.19 7.76
C LEU A 290 -2.92 -1.31 7.05
N THR A 291 -2.86 -2.07 5.96
CA THR A 291 -1.63 -2.27 5.17
C THR A 291 -1.09 -0.93 4.66
N THR A 292 -1.94 -0.13 4.01
CA THR A 292 -1.51 1.18 3.50
C THR A 292 -1.17 2.15 4.62
N GLY A 293 -1.87 2.09 5.76
CA GLY A 293 -1.57 2.88 6.95
C GLY A 293 -0.19 2.56 7.54
N ALA A 294 0.17 1.27 7.62
CA ALA A 294 1.49 0.82 8.07
C ALA A 294 2.61 1.35 7.15
N LEU A 295 2.44 1.24 5.84
CA LEU A 295 3.40 1.77 4.86
C LEU A 295 3.43 3.30 4.87
N GLY A 296 2.29 3.95 5.08
CA GLY A 296 2.17 5.40 5.22
C GLY A 296 2.95 5.96 6.41
N LYS A 297 3.01 5.21 7.53
CA LYS A 297 3.83 5.59 8.70
C LYS A 297 5.32 5.64 8.32
N ILE A 298 5.81 4.65 7.61
CA ILE A 298 7.19 4.63 7.10
C ILE A 298 7.44 5.83 6.20
N ALA A 299 6.52 6.09 5.27
CA ALA A 299 6.61 7.21 4.34
C ALA A 299 6.69 8.57 5.05
N VAL A 300 5.87 8.80 6.06
CA VAL A 300 5.89 10.05 6.85
C VAL A 300 7.22 10.22 7.58
N ASP A 301 7.75 9.16 8.18
CA ASP A 301 9.06 9.20 8.83
C ASP A 301 10.18 9.49 7.82
N VAL A 302 10.20 8.80 6.67
CA VAL A 302 11.20 9.03 5.61
C VAL A 302 11.13 10.47 5.11
N GLN A 303 9.94 11.00 4.81
CA GLN A 303 9.77 12.40 4.40
C GLN A 303 10.29 13.37 5.46
N SER A 304 10.01 13.10 6.74
CA SER A 304 10.47 13.94 7.85
C SER A 304 12.01 13.92 8.00
N LEU A 305 12.61 12.73 7.91
CA LEU A 305 14.06 12.55 8.03
C LEU A 305 14.84 13.02 6.80
N ALA A 306 14.19 13.10 5.62
CA ALA A 306 14.80 13.54 4.37
C ALA A 306 14.74 15.06 4.16
N ARG A 307 14.06 15.84 5.01
CA ARG A 307 14.01 17.31 4.89
C ARG A 307 15.40 17.90 4.84
N THR A 308 15.60 18.97 4.11
CA THR A 308 16.90 19.61 3.91
C THR A 308 17.62 19.91 5.22
N GLU A 309 16.90 20.46 6.21
CA GLU A 309 17.42 20.80 7.53
C GLU A 309 17.73 19.57 8.40
N VAL A 310 17.05 18.44 8.17
CA VAL A 310 17.26 17.17 8.88
C VAL A 310 18.29 16.29 8.16
N GLY A 311 18.01 15.87 6.96
CA GLY A 311 18.93 15.19 6.04
C GLY A 311 19.48 13.83 6.50
N GLU A 312 18.78 13.14 7.41
CA GLU A 312 19.25 11.90 8.07
C GLU A 312 19.10 10.65 7.21
N VAL A 313 18.18 10.70 6.23
CA VAL A 313 18.00 9.64 5.22
C VAL A 313 17.82 10.24 3.83
N ALA A 314 17.95 9.40 2.79
CA ALA A 314 17.55 9.71 1.42
C ALA A 314 16.96 8.47 0.76
N GLU A 315 16.04 8.67 -0.18
CA GLU A 315 15.53 7.60 -1.04
C GLU A 315 16.56 7.17 -2.08
N PRO A 316 16.45 5.93 -2.62
CA PRO A 316 17.22 5.54 -3.78
C PRO A 316 16.87 6.45 -4.97
N SER A 317 17.88 7.05 -5.58
CA SER A 317 17.71 8.00 -6.66
C SER A 317 18.42 7.52 -7.93
N PRO A 318 17.86 6.55 -8.68
CA PRO A 318 18.33 6.26 -10.01
C PRO A 318 18.17 7.51 -10.90
N ALA A 319 18.95 7.57 -11.99
CA ALA A 319 18.98 8.73 -12.87
C ALA A 319 17.57 9.18 -13.29
N GLY A 320 17.24 10.42 -13.04
CA GLY A 320 15.95 11.06 -13.36
C GLY A 320 14.87 10.96 -12.30
N ARG A 321 14.96 10.06 -11.29
CA ARG A 321 13.95 9.97 -10.23
C ARG A 321 14.09 11.14 -9.25
N GLY A 322 12.97 11.73 -8.89
CA GLY A 322 12.91 12.81 -7.88
C GLY A 322 13.50 14.14 -8.33
N ALA A 323 14.04 14.21 -9.54
CA ALA A 323 14.60 15.44 -10.08
C ALA A 323 13.54 16.56 -10.16
N SER A 324 13.94 17.76 -9.77
CA SER A 324 13.12 18.94 -9.94
C SER A 324 13.31 19.50 -11.35
N SER A 325 12.22 19.89 -12.00
CA SER A 325 12.27 20.56 -13.31
C SER A 325 12.99 21.91 -13.30
N ALA A 326 13.08 22.56 -12.12
CA ALA A 326 13.62 23.89 -11.97
C ALA A 326 14.90 23.97 -11.12
N MET A 327 15.16 22.98 -10.26
CA MET A 327 16.23 23.03 -9.26
C MET A 327 17.07 21.74 -9.29
N PRO A 328 18.25 21.74 -9.94
CA PRO A 328 19.06 20.52 -10.14
C PRO A 328 19.49 19.81 -8.84
N HIS A 329 19.63 20.54 -7.73
CA HIS A 329 20.03 20.01 -6.43
C HIS A 329 18.87 19.40 -5.63
N LYS A 330 17.60 19.61 -6.05
CA LYS A 330 16.43 19.17 -5.31
C LYS A 330 16.09 17.74 -5.68
N GLN A 331 16.23 16.84 -4.71
CA GLN A 331 15.84 15.44 -4.81
C GLN A 331 14.54 15.22 -4.01
N ASN A 332 13.42 14.98 -4.70
CA ASN A 332 12.13 14.78 -4.05
C ASN A 332 12.01 13.34 -3.53
N PRO A 333 11.42 13.12 -2.35
CA PRO A 333 11.12 11.77 -1.84
C PRO A 333 9.88 11.20 -2.55
N VAL A 334 10.06 10.68 -3.76
CA VAL A 334 8.98 10.25 -4.65
C VAL A 334 8.29 9.00 -4.12
N LEU A 335 9.07 8.00 -3.67
CA LEU A 335 8.52 6.73 -3.18
C LEU A 335 7.68 6.95 -1.92
N ALA A 336 8.19 7.70 -0.95
CA ALA A 336 7.44 8.06 0.25
C ALA A 336 6.21 8.92 -0.08
N THR A 337 6.27 9.76 -1.11
CA THR A 337 5.12 10.55 -1.55
C THR A 337 4.02 9.65 -2.12
N LEU A 338 4.36 8.65 -2.93
CA LEU A 338 3.41 7.67 -3.46
C LEU A 338 2.78 6.83 -2.34
N LEU A 339 3.60 6.32 -1.42
CA LEU A 339 3.11 5.55 -0.26
C LEU A 339 2.16 6.37 0.61
N ARG A 340 2.53 7.61 0.93
CA ARG A 340 1.69 8.50 1.74
C ARG A 340 0.37 8.82 1.05
N SER A 341 0.40 9.03 -0.28
CA SER A 341 -0.81 9.27 -1.07
C SER A 341 -1.77 8.08 -0.99
N ALA A 342 -1.28 6.85 -1.15
CA ALA A 342 -2.09 5.65 -1.00
C ALA A 342 -2.67 5.51 0.43
N ALA A 343 -1.84 5.77 1.46
CA ALA A 343 -2.24 5.69 2.86
C ALA A 343 -3.33 6.71 3.25
N LEU A 344 -3.46 7.81 2.52
CA LEU A 344 -4.53 8.79 2.71
C LEU A 344 -5.81 8.43 1.95
N GLN A 345 -5.70 7.74 0.80
CA GLN A 345 -6.83 7.41 -0.06
C GLN A 345 -7.55 6.12 0.38
N VAL A 346 -6.79 5.05 0.64
CA VAL A 346 -7.40 3.73 0.93
C VAL A 346 -8.32 3.74 2.15
N PRO A 347 -8.02 4.39 3.29
CA PRO A 347 -8.96 4.45 4.41
C PRO A 347 -10.28 5.12 4.07
N VAL A 348 -10.31 6.11 3.18
CA VAL A 348 -11.55 6.77 2.72
C VAL A 348 -12.38 5.82 1.87
N LEU A 349 -11.75 5.09 0.95
CA LEU A 349 -12.42 4.08 0.13
C LEU A 349 -12.94 2.91 0.99
N ALA A 350 -12.14 2.46 1.96
CA ALA A 350 -12.50 1.42 2.91
C ALA A 350 -13.69 1.82 3.79
N ALA A 351 -13.80 3.08 4.18
CA ALA A 351 -14.98 3.58 4.88
C ALA A 351 -16.24 3.45 4.02
N GLY A 352 -16.16 3.74 2.72
CA GLY A 352 -17.23 3.52 1.76
C GLY A 352 -17.64 2.04 1.67
N LEU A 353 -16.67 1.13 1.60
CA LEU A 353 -16.93 -0.32 1.62
C LEU A 353 -17.58 -0.78 2.94
N THR A 354 -17.16 -0.22 4.07
CA THR A 354 -17.75 -0.53 5.37
C THR A 354 -19.21 -0.07 5.47
N GLN A 355 -19.57 1.05 4.84
CA GLN A 355 -20.96 1.52 4.76
C GLN A 355 -21.85 0.55 3.99
N CYS A 356 -21.27 -0.20 3.03
CA CYS A 356 -22.01 -1.20 2.25
C CYS A 356 -22.41 -2.45 3.06
N LEU A 357 -21.97 -2.59 4.31
CA LEU A 357 -22.48 -3.63 5.22
C LEU A 357 -23.98 -3.47 5.51
N VAL A 358 -24.48 -2.22 5.46
CA VAL A 358 -25.89 -1.93 5.72
C VAL A 358 -26.65 -1.95 4.39
N CYS A 359 -26.92 -3.15 3.91
CA CYS A 359 -27.67 -3.37 2.67
C CYS A 359 -29.03 -4.00 2.98
N GLU A 360 -29.99 -3.75 2.09
CA GLU A 360 -31.36 -4.21 2.19
C GLU A 360 -31.57 -5.57 1.48
N ASP A 361 -32.54 -6.32 1.94
CA ASP A 361 -33.10 -7.52 1.35
C ASP A 361 -32.03 -8.64 1.08
N GLU A 362 -32.35 -9.59 0.23
CA GLU A 362 -31.47 -10.67 -0.19
C GLU A 362 -30.46 -10.24 -1.27
N ARG A 363 -30.69 -9.06 -1.89
CA ARG A 363 -29.78 -8.38 -2.84
C ARG A 363 -30.13 -6.90 -2.93
N SER A 364 -29.16 -6.06 -2.61
CA SER A 364 -29.39 -4.61 -2.54
C SER A 364 -29.45 -3.93 -3.91
N ALA A 365 -30.23 -2.87 -3.96
CA ALA A 365 -30.39 -2.03 -5.15
C ALA A 365 -29.50 -0.78 -5.05
N GLY A 366 -28.23 -0.90 -5.39
CA GLY A 366 -27.26 0.20 -5.41
C GLY A 366 -26.05 -0.01 -4.48
N VAL A 367 -26.22 -0.55 -3.27
CA VAL A 367 -25.12 -0.78 -2.32
C VAL A 367 -24.08 -1.74 -2.88
N TRP A 368 -24.49 -2.90 -3.40
CA TRP A 368 -23.60 -3.87 -4.06
C TRP A 368 -22.83 -3.23 -5.23
N HIS A 369 -23.48 -2.40 -6.04
CA HIS A 369 -22.86 -1.70 -7.16
C HIS A 369 -21.80 -0.68 -6.70
N ALA A 370 -22.02 -0.02 -5.55
CA ALA A 370 -21.08 0.93 -4.99
C ALA A 370 -19.77 0.28 -4.54
N GLU A 371 -19.80 -0.98 -4.12
CA GLU A 371 -18.59 -1.72 -3.70
C GLU A 371 -17.57 -1.90 -4.84
N TRP A 372 -18.02 -2.09 -6.07
CA TRP A 372 -17.17 -2.59 -7.16
C TRP A 372 -15.94 -1.73 -7.43
N GLN A 373 -16.16 -0.44 -7.64
CA GLN A 373 -15.07 0.48 -7.91
C GLN A 373 -14.27 0.79 -6.64
N LEU A 374 -14.92 0.88 -5.47
CA LEU A 374 -14.22 1.11 -4.21
C LEU A 374 -13.26 -0.03 -3.89
N LEU A 375 -13.69 -1.29 -4.02
CA LEU A 375 -12.84 -2.46 -3.82
C LEU A 375 -11.68 -2.50 -4.81
N ARG A 376 -11.98 -2.26 -6.10
CA ARG A 376 -10.96 -2.23 -7.15
C ARG A 376 -9.87 -1.20 -6.85
N GLU A 377 -10.24 0.02 -6.46
CA GLU A 377 -9.26 1.05 -6.15
C GLU A 377 -8.49 0.76 -4.85
N CYS A 378 -9.13 0.20 -3.82
CA CYS A 378 -8.42 -0.27 -2.63
C CYS A 378 -7.33 -1.29 -2.99
N LEU A 379 -7.64 -2.28 -3.83
CA LEU A 379 -6.70 -3.31 -4.28
C LEU A 379 -5.55 -2.70 -5.10
N ARG A 380 -5.85 -1.80 -6.03
CA ARG A 380 -4.87 -1.11 -6.86
C ARG A 380 -3.88 -0.30 -6.05
N LEU A 381 -4.40 0.55 -5.17
CA LEU A 381 -3.59 1.45 -4.35
C LEU A 381 -2.75 0.69 -3.32
N ALA A 382 -3.33 -0.32 -2.65
CA ALA A 382 -2.61 -1.13 -1.69
C ALA A 382 -1.53 -2.00 -2.35
N GLY A 383 -1.83 -2.61 -3.50
CA GLY A 383 -0.86 -3.39 -4.27
C GLY A 383 0.28 -2.52 -4.80
N GLY A 384 -0.03 -1.35 -5.35
CA GLY A 384 0.99 -0.40 -5.80
C GLY A 384 1.85 0.14 -4.65
N ALA A 385 1.24 0.40 -3.49
CA ALA A 385 1.97 0.83 -2.29
C ALA A 385 2.90 -0.28 -1.77
N ALA A 386 2.44 -1.52 -1.68
CA ALA A 386 3.28 -2.64 -1.24
C ALA A 386 4.50 -2.82 -2.17
N HIS A 387 4.29 -2.76 -3.49
CA HIS A 387 5.37 -2.82 -4.48
C HIS A 387 6.37 -1.67 -4.31
N THR A 388 5.89 -0.43 -4.13
CA THR A 388 6.73 0.76 -3.92
C THR A 388 7.53 0.68 -2.62
N ALA A 389 6.95 0.08 -1.56
CA ALA A 389 7.61 -0.05 -0.26
C ALA A 389 8.85 -0.94 -0.31
N VAL A 390 8.86 -1.97 -1.16
CA VAL A 390 10.03 -2.82 -1.38
C VAL A 390 11.21 -1.97 -1.85
N GLU A 391 11.01 -1.18 -2.89
CA GLU A 391 12.08 -0.35 -3.45
C GLU A 391 12.57 0.70 -2.45
N LEU A 392 11.66 1.31 -1.69
CA LEU A 392 12.03 2.25 -0.64
C LEU A 392 12.89 1.58 0.44
N ALA A 393 12.50 0.41 0.92
CA ALA A 393 13.20 -0.28 2.01
C ALA A 393 14.55 -0.84 1.57
N GLU A 394 14.63 -1.48 0.40
CA GLU A 394 15.86 -2.06 -0.15
C GLU A 394 16.90 -0.98 -0.51
N GLY A 395 16.44 0.20 -0.91
CA GLY A 395 17.30 1.28 -1.38
C GLY A 395 17.50 2.44 -0.43
N LEU A 396 16.95 2.42 0.78
CA LEU A 396 17.02 3.55 1.72
C LEU A 396 18.46 3.85 2.14
N VAL A 397 18.90 5.06 1.88
CA VAL A 397 20.23 5.57 2.27
C VAL A 397 20.15 6.20 3.65
N VAL A 398 20.85 5.62 4.63
CA VAL A 398 20.97 6.16 5.99
C VAL A 398 22.25 6.98 6.09
N ARG A 399 22.21 8.13 6.78
CA ARG A 399 23.35 9.06 6.94
C ARG A 399 23.75 9.22 8.40
N PRO A 400 24.54 8.28 8.98
CA PRO A 400 24.91 8.30 10.40
C PRO A 400 25.62 9.58 10.84
N ASP A 401 26.45 10.15 9.97
CA ASP A 401 27.19 11.39 10.30
C ASP A 401 26.24 12.59 10.43
N ARG A 402 25.19 12.64 9.59
CA ARG A 402 24.17 13.68 9.71
C ARG A 402 23.34 13.52 10.98
N MET A 403 22.99 12.27 11.33
CA MET A 403 22.31 11.97 12.60
C MET A 403 23.13 12.43 13.79
N ARG A 404 24.45 12.14 13.80
CA ARG A 404 25.37 12.57 14.82
C ARG A 404 25.53 14.10 14.89
N ALA A 405 25.54 14.78 13.75
CA ALA A 405 25.56 16.24 13.70
C ALA A 405 24.28 16.84 14.28
N ASN A 406 23.11 16.28 13.96
CA ASN A 406 21.83 16.76 14.48
C ASN A 406 21.70 16.58 16.01
N LEU A 407 22.28 15.55 16.62
CA LEU A 407 22.32 15.39 18.07
C LEU A 407 22.98 16.58 18.79
N LYS A 408 23.92 17.27 18.13
CA LYS A 408 24.63 18.41 18.70
C LYS A 408 23.82 19.73 18.68
N LEU A 409 22.71 19.79 17.91
CA LEU A 409 21.91 21.02 17.76
C LEU A 409 21.37 21.56 19.10
N THR A 410 21.21 20.71 20.09
CA THR A 410 20.74 21.12 21.42
C THR A 410 21.85 21.40 22.42
N GLY A 411 23.14 21.43 22.00
CA GLY A 411 24.28 21.74 22.88
C GLY A 411 24.39 20.81 24.11
N GLY A 412 24.00 19.52 23.97
CA GLY A 412 24.01 18.53 25.05
C GLY A 412 22.71 18.47 25.87
N ARG A 413 21.77 19.38 25.67
CA ARG A 413 20.48 19.41 26.42
C ARG A 413 19.62 18.17 26.18
N ILE A 414 19.80 17.47 25.04
CA ILE A 414 19.10 16.23 24.72
C ILE A 414 19.26 15.11 25.75
N VAL A 415 20.29 15.16 26.59
CA VAL A 415 20.58 14.20 27.67
C VAL A 415 20.63 14.84 29.07
N SER A 416 20.07 16.05 29.21
CA SER A 416 20.08 16.80 30.46
C SER A 416 19.44 16.05 31.64
N GLU A 417 18.50 15.15 31.40
CA GLU A 417 17.89 14.32 32.45
C GLU A 417 18.91 13.41 33.16
N ARG A 418 20.00 12.99 32.47
CA ARG A 418 21.08 12.20 33.10
C ARG A 418 21.84 13.01 34.15
N ILE A 419 22.04 14.31 33.90
CA ILE A 419 22.66 15.23 34.85
C ILE A 419 21.72 15.39 36.06
N CYS A 420 20.41 15.60 35.83
CA CYS A 420 19.43 15.65 36.91
C CYS A 420 19.48 14.38 37.76
N ALA A 421 19.52 13.21 37.13
CA ALA A 421 19.58 11.93 37.86
C ALA A 421 20.87 11.77 38.66
N ALA A 422 22.02 12.17 38.11
CA ALA A 422 23.32 12.10 38.78
C ALA A 422 23.39 13.05 39.99
N LEU A 423 22.78 14.23 39.91
CA LEU A 423 22.74 15.23 40.96
C LEU A 423 21.63 14.99 42.02
N ALA A 424 20.64 14.15 41.70
CA ALA A 424 19.48 13.92 42.57
C ALA A 424 19.84 13.28 43.91
N GLY A 425 20.92 12.46 43.97
CA GLY A 425 21.41 11.87 45.21
C GLY A 425 21.97 12.91 46.17
N PRO A 426 22.99 13.69 45.75
CA PRO A 426 23.62 14.66 46.62
C PRO A 426 22.80 15.93 46.90
N LEU A 427 21.99 16.41 45.93
CA LEU A 427 21.27 17.69 46.03
C LEU A 427 19.79 17.56 46.31
N GLY A 428 19.24 16.35 46.17
CA GLY A 428 17.80 16.12 46.13
C GLY A 428 17.19 16.42 44.74
N LYS A 429 16.09 15.72 44.37
CA LYS A 429 15.48 15.79 43.04
C LYS A 429 15.05 17.20 42.62
N ALA A 430 14.49 17.97 43.55
CA ALA A 430 13.97 19.31 43.24
C ALA A 430 15.11 20.27 42.87
N ARG A 431 16.18 20.34 43.70
CA ARG A 431 17.33 21.22 43.46
C ARG A 431 18.10 20.82 42.20
N ALA A 432 18.32 19.51 42.01
CA ALA A 432 18.96 19.01 40.78
C ALA A 432 18.23 19.46 39.53
N ARG A 433 16.89 19.35 39.52
CA ARG A 433 16.05 19.76 38.40
C ARG A 433 16.09 21.27 38.16
N GLU A 434 15.97 22.07 39.22
CA GLU A 434 16.03 23.52 39.15
C GLU A 434 17.38 23.97 38.55
N LEU A 435 18.48 23.46 39.07
CA LEU A 435 19.84 23.78 38.67
C LEU A 435 20.12 23.43 37.20
N VAL A 436 19.68 22.27 36.73
CA VAL A 436 19.84 21.85 35.32
C VAL A 436 18.92 22.65 34.42
N THR A 437 17.73 23.06 34.90
CA THR A 437 16.83 23.95 34.14
C THR A 437 17.46 25.34 33.94
N GLU A 438 18.00 25.93 35.01
CA GLU A 438 18.71 27.21 34.98
C GLU A 438 19.93 27.17 34.06
N ALA A 439 20.75 26.13 34.19
CA ALA A 439 21.93 25.90 33.35
C ALA A 439 21.55 25.73 31.86
N SER A 440 20.49 24.98 31.57
CA SER A 440 19.99 24.80 30.23
C SER A 440 19.48 26.10 29.60
N ALA A 441 18.76 26.92 30.37
CA ALA A 441 18.31 28.23 29.91
C ALA A 441 19.49 29.22 29.75
N GLN A 442 20.50 29.15 30.58
CA GLN A 442 21.73 29.94 30.42
C GLN A 442 22.52 29.52 29.19
N ALA A 443 22.67 28.20 28.94
CA ALA A 443 23.34 27.64 27.76
C ALA A 443 22.65 28.10 26.48
N ASP A 444 21.32 28.12 26.46
CA ASP A 444 20.53 28.59 25.33
C ASP A 444 20.72 30.08 25.03
N ARG A 445 20.59 30.93 26.07
CA ARG A 445 20.78 32.39 25.93
C ARG A 445 22.18 32.79 25.53
N SER A 446 23.20 32.05 25.93
CA SER A 446 24.62 32.35 25.65
C SER A 446 25.18 31.59 24.46
N GLU A 447 24.36 30.77 23.78
CA GLU A 447 24.77 29.90 22.67
C GLU A 447 25.95 28.97 23.01
N ARG A 448 26.07 28.56 24.30
CA ARG A 448 27.15 27.71 24.81
C ARG A 448 26.67 26.28 24.97
N ALA A 449 27.60 25.34 25.00
CA ALA A 449 27.28 23.96 25.36
C ALA A 449 26.86 23.85 26.86
N LEU A 450 25.87 22.99 27.12
CA LEU A 450 25.41 22.77 28.50
C LEU A 450 26.55 22.30 29.42
N GLY A 451 27.50 21.52 28.92
CA GLY A 451 28.66 21.04 29.66
C GLY A 451 29.56 22.17 30.18
N ASP A 452 29.76 23.22 29.37
CA ASP A 452 30.59 24.38 29.76
C ASP A 452 29.91 25.15 30.88
N VAL A 453 28.61 25.39 30.79
CA VAL A 453 27.83 26.07 31.82
C VAL A 453 27.80 25.27 33.12
N LEU A 454 27.56 23.96 33.03
CA LEU A 454 27.57 23.09 34.22
C LEU A 454 28.96 23.04 34.92
N GLY A 455 30.04 23.10 34.11
CA GLY A 455 31.41 23.11 34.64
C GLY A 455 31.78 24.37 35.42
N GLU A 456 31.04 25.45 35.25
CA GLU A 456 31.25 26.72 35.97
C GLU A 456 30.42 26.82 37.26
N LEU A 457 29.45 25.90 37.47
CA LEU A 457 28.58 25.94 38.65
C LEU A 457 29.19 25.20 39.83
N PRO A 458 29.52 25.90 40.97
CA PRO A 458 30.13 25.25 42.12
C PRO A 458 29.31 24.11 42.70
N GLU A 459 28.00 24.24 42.74
CA GLU A 459 27.09 23.17 43.19
C GLU A 459 27.17 21.91 42.34
N VAL A 460 27.50 22.03 41.05
CA VAL A 460 27.65 20.88 40.14
C VAL A 460 29.05 20.29 40.31
N THR A 461 30.11 21.15 40.26
CA THR A 461 31.50 20.70 40.27
C THR A 461 31.93 20.11 41.62
N ALA A 462 31.22 20.43 42.69
CA ALA A 462 31.39 19.77 43.99
C ALA A 462 31.02 18.26 43.95
N HIS A 463 30.20 17.82 43.03
CA HIS A 463 29.68 16.46 42.93
C HIS A 463 30.02 15.72 41.64
N LEU A 464 30.28 16.45 40.54
CA LEU A 464 30.58 15.90 39.22
C LEU A 464 31.89 16.49 38.68
N THR A 465 32.86 15.65 38.38
CA THR A 465 34.08 16.07 37.66
C THR A 465 33.77 16.43 36.21
N ALA A 466 34.64 17.22 35.58
CA ALA A 466 34.51 17.59 34.18
C ALA A 466 34.39 16.34 33.26
N ASP A 467 35.20 15.33 33.50
CA ASP A 467 35.12 14.04 32.79
C ASP A 467 33.78 13.32 32.99
N ARG A 468 33.20 13.41 34.19
CA ARG A 468 31.89 12.80 34.49
C ARG A 468 30.77 13.55 33.78
N ILE A 469 30.81 14.88 33.79
CA ILE A 469 29.88 15.73 33.03
C ILE A 469 29.95 15.40 31.56
N SER A 470 31.14 15.34 30.97
CA SER A 470 31.35 15.01 29.53
C SER A 470 30.78 13.64 29.19
N ARG A 471 31.01 12.60 30.01
CA ARG A 471 30.43 11.26 29.81
C ARG A 471 28.90 11.24 29.94
N LEU A 472 28.34 11.98 30.87
CA LEU A 472 26.90 12.07 31.03
C LEU A 472 26.22 12.83 29.88
N LEU A 473 26.92 13.74 29.27
CA LEU A 473 26.44 14.53 28.13
C LEU A 473 26.70 13.86 26.75
N ASP A 474 27.34 12.69 26.72
CA ASP A 474 27.51 11.91 25.51
C ASP A 474 26.18 11.19 25.12
N PRO A 475 25.48 11.63 24.06
CA PRO A 475 24.23 11.02 23.65
C PRO A 475 24.41 9.57 23.16
N GLY A 476 25.61 9.19 22.70
CA GLY A 476 25.92 7.86 22.21
C GLY A 476 25.81 6.77 23.29
N THR A 477 25.92 7.14 24.57
CA THR A 477 25.84 6.23 25.69
C THR A 477 24.47 6.24 26.40
N TYR A 478 23.45 6.88 25.78
CA TYR A 478 22.11 7.02 26.38
C TYR A 478 20.97 6.60 25.42
N THR A 479 21.08 5.39 24.91
CA THR A 479 20.08 4.78 24.02
C THR A 479 19.21 3.72 24.72
N GLY A 480 19.36 3.58 26.03
CA GLY A 480 18.59 2.63 26.84
C GLY A 480 18.71 1.19 26.34
N ALA A 481 17.58 0.52 26.18
CA ALA A 481 17.49 -0.86 25.70
C ALA A 481 17.35 -0.97 24.17
N ALA A 482 17.63 0.09 23.40
CA ALA A 482 17.38 0.11 21.97
C ALA A 482 17.99 -1.09 21.23
N ALA A 483 19.25 -1.41 21.54
CA ALA A 483 19.96 -2.53 20.92
C ALA A 483 19.31 -3.89 21.25
N LEU A 484 18.92 -4.12 22.50
CA LEU A 484 18.22 -5.33 22.94
C LEU A 484 16.86 -5.48 22.22
N LEU A 485 16.12 -4.38 22.09
CA LEU A 485 14.82 -4.39 21.40
C LEU A 485 14.96 -4.69 19.91
N VAL A 486 16.03 -4.22 19.26
CA VAL A 486 16.35 -4.57 17.86
C VAL A 486 16.65 -6.07 17.76
N ASP A 487 17.53 -6.59 18.63
CA ASP A 487 17.90 -8.00 18.61
C ASP A 487 16.68 -8.90 18.83
N ASP A 488 15.83 -8.59 19.80
CA ASP A 488 14.59 -9.30 20.09
C ASP A 488 13.61 -9.30 18.90
N GLU A 489 13.41 -8.16 18.24
CA GLU A 489 12.49 -8.04 17.11
C GLU A 489 12.98 -8.80 15.88
N VAL A 490 14.30 -8.80 15.61
CA VAL A 490 14.85 -9.46 14.43
C VAL A 490 14.95 -10.98 14.62
N VAL A 491 15.22 -11.46 15.84
CA VAL A 491 15.36 -12.91 16.14
C VAL A 491 14.00 -13.62 16.23
N ARG A 492 12.96 -12.96 16.73
CA ARG A 492 11.65 -13.58 16.98
C ARG A 492 10.81 -13.81 15.71
N HIS A 493 11.19 -13.26 14.58
CA HIS A 493 10.43 -13.26 13.34
C HIS A 493 11.33 -13.36 12.09
#